data_c5ed2f0f5ad8278a3b9cda6d55014f2c
#
_entry.id   c5ed2f0f5ad8278a3b9cda6d55014f2c
#
_cell.length_a   1.000
_cell.length_b   1.000
_cell.length_c   1.000
_cell.angle_alpha   90.00
_cell.angle_beta   90.00
_cell.angle_gamma   90.00
#
_symmetry.space_group_name_H-M   'P 1'
#
loop_
_entity.id
_entity.type
_entity.pdbx_description
1 polymer ?
#
loop_
_entity_poly.entity_id
_entity_poly.type
_entity_poly.pdbx_seq_one_letter_code
_entity_poly.pdbx_strand_id
1 'polypeptide(L)'
;MYRRFYSSSSPVFWVNLRRAAPEGARRSFFTSCAWLLATFTTLAALSGCSAVPQAADPNSDAPEAAFAPRGPFIDAPTYDEALQRWQSPEDINAWIGARFRYDTDRAMQLSETQRQASGRMPILAPDAFFAAPSGVCVDVARFALETLRTLQPGVQPRYLMIEFDPVSVRGNTLRRHWLVSFERGGQHYFFADSKRPGHIAGPYASVQAFVDEYAHYRGRRIVAFSERESYERRLRTRAVAEPAS
;
A
#
# COMPACT_ATOMS: atom_id res chain seq x y z
N MET A 1 -45.36 30.58 -12.98
CA MET A 1 -44.48 31.71 -13.41
C MET A 1 -43.17 31.12 -13.94
N TYR A 2 -43.00 31.17 -15.28
CA TYR A 2 -41.84 30.68 -16.03
C TYR A 2 -40.63 31.58 -15.81
N ARG A 3 -39.42 31.04 -15.65
CA ARG A 3 -38.21 31.62 -16.23
C ARG A 3 -37.20 30.53 -16.64
N ARG A 4 -36.97 30.51 -17.95
CA ARG A 4 -35.89 29.87 -18.72
C ARG A 4 -34.60 30.73 -18.65
N PHE A 5 -33.54 30.10 -19.18
CA PHE A 5 -32.28 30.67 -19.78
C PHE A 5 -31.05 30.42 -18.89
N TYR A 6 -29.85 30.02 -19.34
CA TYR A 6 -29.25 30.00 -20.68
C TYR A 6 -28.16 28.94 -20.70
N SER A 7 -28.06 28.26 -21.85
CA SER A 7 -26.90 27.49 -22.31
C SER A 7 -25.79 28.44 -22.75
N SER A 8 -24.54 28.13 -22.38
CA SER A 8 -23.37 28.77 -22.98
C SER A 8 -22.31 27.70 -23.25
N SER A 9 -22.31 27.26 -24.49
CA SER A 9 -21.24 26.54 -25.14
C SER A 9 -20.15 27.52 -25.58
N SER A 10 -18.88 27.20 -25.30
CA SER A 10 -17.73 27.89 -25.88
C SER A 10 -16.77 26.87 -26.53
N PRO A 11 -16.19 27.19 -27.69
CA PRO A 11 -15.56 26.22 -28.55
C PRO A 11 -14.07 26.03 -28.31
N VAL A 12 -13.65 24.83 -28.66
CA VAL A 12 -12.29 24.33 -28.72
C VAL A 12 -11.49 25.09 -29.78
N PHE A 13 -10.33 25.65 -29.42
CA PHE A 13 -9.33 26.13 -30.37
C PHE A 13 -8.14 25.16 -30.38
N TRP A 14 -8.01 24.47 -31.50
CA TRP A 14 -6.81 23.74 -31.89
C TRP A 14 -5.84 24.69 -32.55
N VAL A 15 -4.65 24.87 -32.04
CA VAL A 15 -3.53 25.51 -32.77
C VAL A 15 -2.47 24.46 -33.05
N ASN A 16 -2.44 24.09 -34.33
CA ASN A 16 -1.35 23.35 -34.94
C ASN A 16 -0.20 24.33 -35.26
N LEU A 17 0.97 24.07 -34.72
CA LEU A 17 2.19 24.73 -35.16
C LEU A 17 3.24 23.69 -35.55
N ARG A 18 3.25 23.37 -36.85
CA ARG A 18 4.41 22.79 -37.55
C ARG A 18 5.39 23.91 -37.84
N ARG A 19 6.66 23.74 -37.56
CA ARG A 19 7.83 24.35 -38.23
C ARG A 19 8.98 23.38 -38.05
N ALA A 20 9.43 22.69 -39.11
CA ALA A 20 10.33 23.08 -40.17
C ALA A 20 11.79 23.10 -39.72
N ALA A 21 12.52 22.10 -40.18
CA ALA A 21 13.98 21.99 -40.14
C ALA A 21 14.65 22.93 -41.16
N PRO A 22 15.91 23.26 -41.02
CA PRO A 22 16.74 23.53 -42.17
C PRO A 22 17.90 22.54 -42.32
N GLU A 23 18.03 22.07 -43.55
CA GLU A 23 19.22 21.46 -44.14
C GLU A 23 20.33 22.49 -44.42
N GLY A 24 21.51 22.00 -44.59
CA GLY A 24 22.63 22.63 -45.26
C GLY A 24 23.93 22.61 -44.47
N ALA A 25 25.02 22.15 -44.87
CA ALA A 25 25.71 21.78 -46.06
C ALA A 25 27.18 21.51 -45.67
N ARG A 26 27.72 20.44 -46.16
CA ARG A 26 28.97 20.23 -46.93
C ARG A 26 30.33 20.87 -46.53
N ARG A 27 31.28 19.97 -46.61
CA ARG A 27 32.70 20.04 -47.14
C ARG A 27 33.77 19.93 -46.04
N SER A 28 34.47 18.80 -46.02
CA SER A 28 35.69 18.41 -46.75
C SER A 28 36.97 19.13 -46.29
N PHE A 29 37.96 18.39 -45.81
CA PHE A 29 39.26 18.18 -46.43
C PHE A 29 40.27 17.55 -45.42
N PHE A 30 40.85 16.44 -45.80
CA PHE A 30 42.21 15.92 -45.68
C PHE A 30 43.13 16.54 -44.59
N THR A 31 43.81 15.73 -43.80
CA THR A 31 45.18 15.25 -44.09
C THR A 31 45.68 14.34 -42.96
N SER A 32 46.39 13.35 -43.38
CA SER A 32 47.13 12.34 -42.61
C SER A 32 48.12 12.93 -41.59
N CYS A 33 48.25 12.28 -40.45
CA CYS A 33 49.59 12.01 -39.85
C CYS A 33 49.48 10.86 -38.82
N ALA A 34 50.23 9.83 -39.10
CA ALA A 34 50.42 8.67 -38.24
C ALA A 34 51.25 9.04 -37.05
N TRP A 35 50.78 8.72 -35.85
CA TRP A 35 51.64 8.46 -34.68
C TRP A 35 51.08 7.31 -33.87
N LEU A 36 51.81 6.21 -33.90
CA LEU A 36 51.64 5.06 -33.06
C LEU A 36 51.95 5.48 -31.59
N LEU A 37 50.94 5.49 -30.77
CA LEU A 37 51.11 5.41 -29.31
C LEU A 37 50.18 4.31 -28.81
N ALA A 38 50.81 3.20 -28.43
CA ALA A 38 50.17 2.10 -27.73
C ALA A 38 49.72 2.57 -26.35
N THR A 39 48.46 2.92 -26.20
CA THR A 39 47.87 3.10 -24.91
C THR A 39 47.18 1.80 -24.52
N PHE A 40 47.74 1.11 -23.55
CA PHE A 40 47.13 0.04 -22.79
C PHE A 40 45.85 0.60 -22.13
N THR A 41 44.72 0.45 -22.76
CA THR A 41 43.42 0.64 -22.10
C THR A 41 43.11 -0.58 -21.28
N THR A 42 43.43 -0.50 -19.98
CA THR A 42 42.85 -1.40 -18.95
C THR A 42 41.35 -1.26 -18.99
N LEU A 43 40.68 -2.23 -19.62
CA LEU A 43 39.26 -2.42 -19.56
C LEU A 43 38.92 -2.86 -18.14
N ALA A 44 38.66 -1.88 -17.24
CA ALA A 44 38.03 -2.14 -15.97
C ALA A 44 36.63 -2.66 -16.27
N ALA A 45 36.45 -3.97 -16.26
CA ALA A 45 35.14 -4.61 -16.26
C ALA A 45 34.43 -4.16 -14.99
N LEU A 46 33.62 -3.11 -15.09
CA LEU A 46 32.59 -2.79 -14.12
C LEU A 46 31.57 -3.93 -14.18
N SER A 47 31.84 -4.99 -13.42
CA SER A 47 30.83 -5.99 -13.09
C SER A 47 29.79 -5.28 -12.24
N GLY A 48 28.93 -4.52 -12.87
CA GLY A 48 27.69 -4.03 -12.28
C GLY A 48 26.87 -5.27 -11.94
N CYS A 49 26.86 -5.66 -10.66
CA CYS A 49 25.84 -6.55 -10.14
C CYS A 49 24.50 -5.84 -10.37
N SER A 50 23.91 -6.07 -11.53
CA SER A 50 22.49 -5.81 -11.75
C SER A 50 21.76 -6.76 -10.80
N ALA A 51 21.38 -6.25 -9.63
CA ALA A 51 20.47 -6.97 -8.77
C ALA A 51 19.21 -7.22 -9.60
N VAL A 52 19.03 -8.45 -10.05
CA VAL A 52 17.76 -8.89 -10.64
C VAL A 52 16.69 -8.58 -9.61
N PRO A 53 15.65 -7.81 -9.95
CA PRO A 53 14.56 -7.56 -9.01
C PRO A 53 14.06 -8.91 -8.53
N GLN A 54 14.24 -9.20 -7.25
CA GLN A 54 13.76 -10.44 -6.68
C GLN A 54 12.25 -10.43 -6.81
N ALA A 55 11.69 -11.42 -7.51
CA ALA A 55 10.24 -11.55 -7.64
C ALA A 55 9.62 -11.50 -6.24
N ALA A 56 8.57 -10.67 -6.09
CA ALA A 56 7.91 -10.53 -4.79
C ALA A 56 7.47 -11.89 -4.28
N ASP A 57 7.85 -12.24 -3.06
CA ASP A 57 7.40 -13.47 -2.43
C ASP A 57 5.89 -13.38 -2.15
N PRO A 58 5.03 -14.17 -2.80
CA PRO A 58 3.59 -14.15 -2.59
C PRO A 58 3.21 -14.50 -1.14
N ASN A 59 4.08 -15.19 -0.41
CA ASN A 59 3.88 -15.58 0.97
C ASN A 59 4.26 -14.48 1.98
N SER A 60 5.00 -13.46 1.54
CA SER A 60 5.40 -12.34 2.38
C SER A 60 4.34 -11.25 2.38
N ASP A 61 4.10 -10.63 3.53
CA ASP A 61 3.33 -9.38 3.65
C ASP A 61 4.22 -8.13 3.51
N ALA A 62 5.53 -8.30 3.31
CA ALA A 62 6.45 -7.21 3.04
C ALA A 62 6.08 -6.47 1.74
N PRO A 63 6.31 -5.15 1.65
CA PRO A 63 6.03 -4.36 0.46
C PRO A 63 6.72 -4.90 -0.78
N GLU A 64 6.03 -4.80 -1.91
CA GLU A 64 6.64 -4.98 -3.23
C GLU A 64 7.29 -3.66 -3.66
N ALA A 65 8.57 -3.70 -4.00
CA ALA A 65 9.33 -2.51 -4.37
C ALA A 65 8.68 -1.73 -5.54
N ALA A 66 8.00 -2.44 -6.46
CA ALA A 66 7.30 -1.83 -7.59
C ALA A 66 6.04 -1.04 -7.20
N PHE A 67 5.47 -1.30 -6.03
CA PHE A 67 4.22 -0.67 -5.57
C PHE A 67 4.41 0.35 -4.45
N ALA A 68 5.63 0.64 -4.04
CA ALA A 68 5.86 1.71 -3.08
C ALA A 68 5.59 3.06 -3.77
N PRO A 69 4.39 3.67 -3.65
CA PRO A 69 4.11 4.95 -4.26
C PRO A 69 4.97 6.00 -3.56
N ARG A 70 5.78 6.69 -4.33
CA ARG A 70 6.57 7.83 -3.88
C ARG A 70 5.90 9.14 -4.29
N GLY A 71 4.57 9.16 -4.22
CA GLY A 71 3.78 10.35 -4.51
C GLY A 71 3.90 11.42 -3.42
N PRO A 72 3.46 12.64 -3.71
CA PRO A 72 3.35 13.69 -2.71
C PRO A 72 2.38 13.25 -1.60
N PHE A 73 2.69 13.59 -0.37
CA PHE A 73 1.83 13.37 0.79
C PHE A 73 1.83 14.60 1.70
N ILE A 74 0.78 14.75 2.48
CA ILE A 74 0.68 15.82 3.47
C ILE A 74 1.45 15.39 4.70
N ASP A 75 2.62 15.99 4.92
CA ASP A 75 3.45 15.73 6.09
C ASP A 75 2.96 16.51 7.31
N ALA A 76 3.19 15.96 8.49
CA ALA A 76 2.88 16.56 9.77
C ALA A 76 3.94 16.13 10.80
N PRO A 77 4.36 17.01 11.72
CA PRO A 77 5.35 16.68 12.72
C PRO A 77 4.80 15.78 13.84
N THR A 78 3.49 15.81 14.07
CA THR A 78 2.80 15.00 15.08
C THR A 78 1.53 14.36 14.52
N TYR A 79 1.05 13.30 15.20
CA TYR A 79 -0.20 12.66 14.82
C TYR A 79 -1.41 13.59 14.95
N ASP A 80 -1.45 14.41 16.00
CA ASP A 80 -2.52 15.39 16.20
C ASP A 80 -2.57 16.44 15.08
N GLU A 81 -1.41 16.89 14.60
CA GLU A 81 -1.36 17.78 13.44
C GLU A 81 -1.74 17.06 12.14
N ALA A 82 -1.40 15.78 11.99
CA ALA A 82 -1.85 14.98 10.87
C ALA A 82 -3.38 14.89 10.83
N LEU A 83 -4.04 14.65 11.97
CA LEU A 83 -5.50 14.64 12.09
C LEU A 83 -6.16 15.98 11.74
N GLN A 84 -5.44 17.11 11.92
CA GLN A 84 -5.95 18.42 11.53
C GLN A 84 -5.77 18.72 10.03
N ARG A 85 -4.80 18.12 9.37
CA ARG A 85 -4.44 18.38 7.97
C ARG A 85 -5.05 17.41 6.98
N TRP A 86 -5.17 16.14 7.38
CA TRP A 86 -5.72 15.09 6.53
C TRP A 86 -7.25 15.16 6.52
N GLN A 87 -7.84 14.82 5.37
CA GLN A 87 -9.29 14.91 5.17
C GLN A 87 -9.89 13.63 4.57
N SER A 88 -9.05 12.72 4.07
CA SER A 88 -9.50 11.62 3.24
C SER A 88 -8.69 10.33 3.49
N PRO A 89 -9.22 9.16 3.12
CA PRO A 89 -8.44 7.92 3.11
C PRO A 89 -7.23 8.01 2.17
N GLU A 90 -7.29 8.84 1.13
CA GLU A 90 -6.19 9.10 0.20
C GLU A 90 -5.00 9.76 0.91
N ASP A 91 -5.24 10.72 1.81
CA ASP A 91 -4.18 11.40 2.57
C ASP A 91 -3.48 10.42 3.53
N ILE A 92 -4.27 9.64 4.27
CA ILE A 92 -3.73 8.59 5.15
C ILE A 92 -2.87 7.61 4.35
N ASN A 93 -3.40 7.16 3.21
CA ASN A 93 -2.78 6.14 2.39
C ASN A 93 -1.51 6.64 1.70
N ALA A 94 -1.48 7.90 1.25
CA ALA A 94 -0.29 8.53 0.69
C ALA A 94 0.83 8.60 1.74
N TRP A 95 0.50 8.97 2.98
CA TRP A 95 1.45 8.97 4.09
C TRP A 95 1.98 7.56 4.39
N ILE A 96 1.09 6.54 4.43
CA ILE A 96 1.49 5.14 4.59
C ILE A 96 2.47 4.74 3.47
N GLY A 97 2.17 5.05 2.22
CA GLY A 97 3.02 4.75 1.07
C GLY A 97 4.42 5.37 1.18
N ALA A 98 4.51 6.57 1.75
CA ALA A 98 5.77 7.30 1.89
C ALA A 98 6.59 6.86 3.11
N ARG A 99 5.94 6.54 4.22
CA ARG A 99 6.60 6.40 5.53
C ARG A 99 6.67 4.96 6.04
N PHE A 100 5.71 4.09 5.69
CA PHE A 100 5.63 2.75 6.24
C PHE A 100 6.87 1.90 5.93
N ARG A 101 7.31 1.15 6.94
CA ARG A 101 8.35 0.12 6.85
C ARG A 101 7.82 -1.18 7.43
N TYR A 102 7.95 -2.27 6.67
CA TYR A 102 7.54 -3.57 7.17
C TYR A 102 8.58 -4.14 8.14
N ASP A 103 8.11 -4.57 9.30
CA ASP A 103 8.94 -5.16 10.37
C ASP A 103 8.81 -6.69 10.35
N THR A 104 9.78 -7.34 9.73
CA THR A 104 9.79 -8.81 9.60
C THR A 104 9.95 -9.51 10.96
N ASP A 105 10.73 -8.94 11.89
CA ASP A 105 10.95 -9.57 13.19
C ASP A 105 9.68 -9.49 14.03
N ARG A 106 8.98 -8.36 13.99
CA ARG A 106 7.66 -8.21 14.58
C ARG A 106 6.63 -9.15 13.96
N ALA A 107 6.69 -9.40 12.65
CA ALA A 107 5.83 -10.37 11.98
C ALA A 107 6.04 -11.79 12.54
N MET A 108 7.29 -12.18 12.79
CA MET A 108 7.59 -13.48 13.42
C MET A 108 7.03 -13.54 14.84
N GLN A 109 7.19 -12.50 15.65
CA GLN A 109 6.69 -12.43 17.02
C GLN A 109 5.16 -12.47 17.09
N LEU A 110 4.46 -11.87 16.10
CA LEU A 110 3.01 -11.88 15.98
C LEU A 110 2.45 -13.13 15.27
N SER A 111 3.32 -14.03 14.81
CA SER A 111 2.93 -15.30 14.21
C SER A 111 2.05 -16.14 15.15
N GLU A 112 1.29 -17.08 14.57
CA GLU A 112 0.48 -17.99 15.39
C GLU A 112 1.30 -18.80 16.39
N THR A 113 2.47 -19.23 15.97
CA THR A 113 3.38 -20.05 16.80
C THR A 113 3.88 -19.25 18.01
N GLN A 114 4.44 -18.08 17.81
CA GLN A 114 5.01 -17.27 18.88
C GLN A 114 3.93 -16.70 19.81
N ARG A 115 2.80 -16.29 19.26
CA ARG A 115 1.68 -15.77 20.06
C ARG A 115 1.09 -16.79 21.02
N GLN A 116 1.17 -18.08 20.72
CA GLN A 116 0.78 -19.14 21.62
C GLN A 116 1.80 -19.36 22.75
N ALA A 117 3.08 -19.18 22.45
CA ALA A 117 4.18 -19.42 23.39
C ALA A 117 4.47 -18.23 24.32
N SER A 118 4.42 -16.99 23.81
CA SER A 118 4.94 -15.80 24.50
C SER A 118 3.87 -14.81 24.96
N GLY A 119 2.58 -15.14 24.80
CA GLY A 119 1.52 -14.20 25.10
C GLY A 119 1.25 -13.19 23.95
N ARG A 120 0.41 -12.19 24.24
CA ARG A 120 0.01 -11.23 23.20
C ARG A 120 0.95 -10.03 23.16
N MET A 121 1.69 -9.90 22.08
CA MET A 121 2.35 -8.63 21.77
C MET A 121 1.27 -7.56 21.46
N PRO A 122 1.37 -6.35 22.03
CA PRO A 122 0.41 -5.29 21.74
C PRO A 122 0.52 -4.82 20.29
N ILE A 123 -0.63 -4.55 19.67
CA ILE A 123 -0.71 -3.87 18.38
C ILE A 123 -0.50 -2.38 18.63
N LEU A 124 0.30 -1.74 17.77
CA LEU A 124 0.68 -0.34 17.94
C LEU A 124 -0.56 0.58 17.91
N ALA A 125 -0.61 1.50 18.87
CA ALA A 125 -1.58 2.59 18.84
C ALA A 125 -1.28 3.56 17.68
N PRO A 126 -2.26 4.31 17.15
CA PRO A 126 -2.05 5.16 15.98
C PRO A 126 -0.96 6.21 16.16
N ASP A 127 -0.87 6.86 17.29
CA ASP A 127 0.17 7.84 17.63
C ASP A 127 1.57 7.22 17.69
N ALA A 128 1.67 6.05 18.32
CA ALA A 128 2.93 5.30 18.38
C ALA A 128 3.38 4.81 17.01
N PHE A 129 2.43 4.34 16.17
CA PHE A 129 2.73 3.96 14.79
C PHE A 129 3.14 5.17 13.94
N PHE A 130 2.48 6.32 14.12
CA PHE A 130 2.83 7.54 13.42
C PHE A 130 4.26 8.02 13.77
N ALA A 131 4.63 7.99 15.04
CA ALA A 131 5.96 8.38 15.51
C ALA A 131 7.08 7.45 14.99
N ALA A 132 6.79 6.16 14.84
CA ALA A 132 7.71 5.16 14.32
C ALA A 132 6.96 4.22 13.34
N PRO A 133 6.84 4.59 12.06
CA PRO A 133 5.97 3.90 11.08
C PRO A 133 6.59 2.58 10.60
N SER A 134 6.94 1.72 11.56
CA SER A 134 7.44 0.38 11.35
C SER A 134 6.53 -0.62 12.04
N GLY A 135 6.07 -1.63 11.31
CA GLY A 135 5.12 -2.60 11.84
C GLY A 135 4.71 -3.64 10.82
N VAL A 136 3.61 -4.33 11.10
CA VAL A 136 3.05 -5.36 10.24
C VAL A 136 1.64 -5.01 9.78
N CYS A 137 1.01 -5.88 9.00
CA CYS A 137 -0.31 -5.64 8.41
C CYS A 137 -1.37 -5.19 9.42
N VAL A 138 -1.42 -5.75 10.63
CA VAL A 138 -2.41 -5.37 11.64
C VAL A 138 -2.10 -4.00 12.28
N ASP A 139 -0.82 -3.61 12.39
CA ASP A 139 -0.45 -2.30 12.93
C ASP A 139 -0.84 -1.18 11.95
N VAL A 140 -0.51 -1.33 10.68
CA VAL A 140 -0.88 -0.34 9.66
C VAL A 140 -2.39 -0.30 9.44
N ALA A 141 -3.09 -1.44 9.52
CA ALA A 141 -4.54 -1.47 9.44
C ALA A 141 -5.19 -0.77 10.64
N ARG A 142 -4.67 -0.96 11.86
CA ARG A 142 -5.15 -0.24 13.05
C ARG A 142 -4.96 1.26 12.92
N PHE A 143 -3.76 1.68 12.55
CA PHE A 143 -3.46 3.08 12.32
C PHE A 143 -4.45 3.70 11.33
N ALA A 144 -4.59 3.10 10.16
CA ALA A 144 -5.44 3.62 9.09
C ALA A 144 -6.93 3.66 9.47
N LEU A 145 -7.43 2.60 10.12
CA LEU A 145 -8.84 2.51 10.49
C LEU A 145 -9.21 3.51 11.57
N GLU A 146 -8.43 3.59 12.65
CA GLU A 146 -8.71 4.50 13.77
C GLU A 146 -8.54 5.97 13.31
N THR A 147 -7.55 6.26 12.46
CA THR A 147 -7.38 7.58 11.83
C THR A 147 -8.59 7.93 10.96
N LEU A 148 -9.02 7.04 10.08
CA LEU A 148 -10.18 7.32 9.20
C LEU A 148 -11.48 7.50 9.99
N ARG A 149 -11.69 6.74 11.06
CA ARG A 149 -12.84 6.94 11.95
C ARG A 149 -12.84 8.31 12.61
N THR A 150 -11.67 8.84 12.93
CA THR A 150 -11.54 10.19 13.52
C THR A 150 -11.80 11.26 12.48
N LEU A 151 -11.25 11.12 11.26
CA LEU A 151 -11.40 12.11 10.19
C LEU A 151 -12.81 12.12 9.59
N GLN A 152 -13.39 10.94 9.41
CA GLN A 152 -14.67 10.76 8.70
C GLN A 152 -15.57 9.76 9.45
N PRO A 153 -16.19 10.15 10.57
CA PRO A 153 -17.02 9.24 11.39
C PRO A 153 -18.19 8.60 10.61
N GLY A 154 -18.66 9.25 9.54
CA GLY A 154 -19.76 8.75 8.70
C GLY A 154 -19.38 7.62 7.75
N VAL A 155 -18.09 7.37 7.51
CA VAL A 155 -17.63 6.36 6.55
C VAL A 155 -17.70 4.93 7.09
N GLN A 156 -17.66 4.74 8.41
CA GLN A 156 -17.71 3.45 9.11
C GLN A 156 -16.71 2.40 8.56
N PRO A 157 -15.40 2.70 8.55
CA PRO A 157 -14.43 1.75 8.04
C PRO A 157 -14.36 0.50 8.93
N ARG A 158 -14.03 -0.65 8.32
CA ARG A 158 -13.91 -1.95 9.00
C ARG A 158 -12.53 -2.56 8.76
N TYR A 159 -12.09 -3.40 9.68
CA TYR A 159 -10.98 -4.30 9.39
C TYR A 159 -11.45 -5.39 8.45
N LEU A 160 -10.74 -5.63 7.37
CA LEU A 160 -10.85 -6.86 6.59
C LEU A 160 -9.73 -7.80 7.03
N MET A 161 -10.11 -8.90 7.70
CA MET A 161 -9.21 -9.98 8.02
C MET A 161 -9.32 -11.07 6.94
N ILE A 162 -8.19 -11.41 6.34
CA ILE A 162 -8.06 -12.49 5.36
C ILE A 162 -7.24 -13.62 5.99
N GLU A 163 -7.72 -14.86 5.86
CA GLU A 163 -6.97 -16.06 6.22
C GLU A 163 -6.57 -16.80 4.95
N PHE A 164 -5.28 -16.94 4.74
CA PHE A 164 -4.70 -17.76 3.69
C PHE A 164 -4.43 -19.18 4.17
N ASP A 165 -4.20 -20.11 3.26
CA ASP A 165 -3.53 -21.35 3.61
C ASP A 165 -2.25 -21.02 4.40
N PRO A 166 -2.02 -21.70 5.54
CA PRO A 166 -0.88 -21.39 6.39
C PRO A 166 0.43 -21.70 5.69
N VAL A 167 1.41 -20.81 5.90
CA VAL A 167 2.80 -21.03 5.47
C VAL A 167 3.73 -21.02 6.66
N SER A 168 4.80 -21.80 6.58
CA SER A 168 5.85 -21.79 7.60
C SER A 168 7.02 -20.94 7.13
N VAL A 169 7.34 -19.90 7.91
CA VAL A 169 8.46 -19.00 7.65
C VAL A 169 9.34 -18.99 8.90
N ARG A 170 10.59 -19.42 8.78
CA ARG A 170 11.53 -19.51 9.92
C ARG A 170 10.92 -20.26 11.13
N GLY A 171 10.20 -21.35 10.88
CA GLY A 171 9.53 -22.12 11.92
C GLY A 171 8.25 -21.51 12.50
N ASN A 172 7.79 -20.38 11.95
CA ASN A 172 6.59 -19.68 12.40
C ASN A 172 5.45 -19.84 11.41
N THR A 173 4.24 -20.07 11.91
CA THR A 173 3.03 -20.19 11.10
C THR A 173 2.41 -18.82 10.84
N LEU A 174 2.31 -18.46 9.58
CA LEU A 174 1.69 -17.22 9.11
C LEU A 174 0.50 -17.57 8.22
N ARG A 175 -0.68 -17.02 8.53
CA ARG A 175 -1.87 -17.19 7.70
C ARG A 175 -2.75 -15.95 7.59
N ARG A 176 -2.65 -15.00 8.51
CA ARG A 176 -3.56 -13.86 8.57
C ARG A 176 -2.95 -12.63 7.96
N HIS A 177 -3.80 -11.93 7.23
CA HIS A 177 -3.50 -10.61 6.71
C HIS A 177 -4.63 -9.65 7.07
N TRP A 178 -4.27 -8.39 7.32
CA TRP A 178 -5.19 -7.36 7.74
C TRP A 178 -5.05 -6.15 6.84
N LEU A 179 -6.18 -5.58 6.46
CA LEU A 179 -6.29 -4.31 5.78
C LEU A 179 -7.61 -3.62 6.17
N VAL A 180 -7.89 -2.47 5.62
CA VAL A 180 -9.08 -1.69 5.93
C VAL A 180 -10.00 -1.63 4.73
N SER A 181 -11.31 -1.90 4.94
CA SER A 181 -12.37 -1.67 3.98
C SER A 181 -13.15 -0.41 4.35
N PHE A 182 -13.66 0.31 3.35
CA PHE A 182 -14.62 1.38 3.51
C PHE A 182 -15.53 1.46 2.29
N GLU A 183 -16.69 2.09 2.46
CA GLU A 183 -17.64 2.31 1.38
C GLU A 183 -17.69 3.77 0.96
N ARG A 184 -17.82 3.99 -0.34
CA ARG A 184 -18.03 5.30 -0.95
C ARG A 184 -18.96 5.16 -2.15
N GLY A 185 -20.09 5.85 -2.12
CA GLY A 185 -21.08 5.77 -3.22
C GLY A 185 -21.64 4.38 -3.46
N GLY A 186 -21.80 3.55 -2.42
CA GLY A 186 -22.27 2.18 -2.53
C GLY A 186 -21.27 1.19 -3.13
N GLN A 187 -20.00 1.58 -3.24
CA GLN A 187 -18.91 0.73 -3.72
C GLN A 187 -17.87 0.52 -2.62
N HIS A 188 -17.22 -0.64 -2.63
CA HIS A 188 -16.22 -1.03 -1.64
C HIS A 188 -14.81 -0.65 -2.10
N TYR A 189 -14.04 -0.13 -1.17
CA TYR A 189 -12.64 0.24 -1.34
C TYR A 189 -11.81 -0.39 -0.23
N PHE A 190 -10.54 -0.68 -0.52
CA PHE A 190 -9.62 -1.35 0.40
C PHE A 190 -8.27 -0.64 0.39
N PHE A 191 -7.69 -0.41 1.58
CA PHE A 191 -6.41 0.27 1.71
C PHE A 191 -5.65 -0.17 2.97
N ALA A 192 -4.52 0.46 3.25
CA ALA A 192 -3.61 0.07 4.34
C ALA A 192 -3.12 -1.37 4.22
N ASP A 193 -2.92 -1.82 2.98
CA ASP A 193 -2.33 -3.11 2.68
C ASP A 193 -0.81 -3.03 2.84
N SER A 194 -0.24 -3.74 3.81
CA SER A 194 1.22 -3.79 4.03
C SER A 194 2.00 -4.32 2.84
N LYS A 195 1.37 -5.13 1.98
CA LYS A 195 1.96 -5.65 0.75
C LYS A 195 2.04 -4.57 -0.35
N ARG A 196 1.06 -3.68 -0.40
CA ARG A 196 0.94 -2.57 -1.36
C ARG A 196 0.72 -1.23 -0.64
N PRO A 197 1.65 -0.77 0.20
CA PRO A 197 1.47 0.46 0.95
C PRO A 197 1.29 1.65 0.00
N GLY A 198 0.29 2.49 0.29
CA GLY A 198 -0.07 3.61 -0.57
C GLY A 198 -1.00 3.28 -1.73
N HIS A 199 -1.44 2.03 -1.88
CA HIS A 199 -2.43 1.63 -2.87
C HIS A 199 -3.83 1.58 -2.25
N ILE A 200 -4.81 2.20 -2.91
CA ILE A 200 -6.24 2.01 -2.63
C ILE A 200 -6.82 1.16 -3.75
N ALA A 201 -7.31 -0.02 -3.40
CA ALA A 201 -7.97 -0.92 -4.33
C ALA A 201 -9.47 -0.61 -4.39
N GLY A 202 -10.05 -0.62 -5.57
CA GLY A 202 -11.46 -0.34 -5.81
C GLY A 202 -11.68 0.63 -6.98
N PRO A 203 -12.96 0.88 -7.33
CA PRO A 203 -14.18 0.38 -6.66
C PRO A 203 -14.50 -1.09 -6.95
N TYR A 204 -15.08 -1.78 -5.97
CA TYR A 204 -15.62 -3.13 -6.13
C TYR A 204 -17.11 -3.16 -5.78
N ALA A 205 -17.87 -4.04 -6.45
CA ALA A 205 -19.28 -4.24 -6.15
C ALA A 205 -19.52 -4.96 -4.81
N SER A 206 -18.53 -5.69 -4.30
CA SER A 206 -18.62 -6.42 -3.03
C SER A 206 -17.22 -6.71 -2.46
N VAL A 207 -17.17 -7.02 -1.17
CA VAL A 207 -15.96 -7.52 -0.50
C VAL A 207 -15.47 -8.83 -1.14
N GLN A 208 -16.38 -9.71 -1.55
CA GLN A 208 -16.03 -10.97 -2.22
C GLN A 208 -15.28 -10.72 -3.54
N ALA A 209 -15.74 -9.77 -4.36
CA ALA A 209 -15.07 -9.42 -5.62
C ALA A 209 -13.61 -8.97 -5.40
N PHE A 210 -13.36 -8.17 -4.35
CA PHE A 210 -12.00 -7.82 -3.96
C PHE A 210 -11.20 -9.04 -3.53
N VAL A 211 -11.78 -9.90 -2.69
CA VAL A 211 -11.09 -11.07 -2.13
C VAL A 211 -10.67 -12.05 -3.23
N ASP A 212 -11.51 -12.24 -4.24
CA ASP A 212 -11.21 -13.12 -5.39
C ASP A 212 -10.03 -12.56 -6.20
N GLU A 213 -10.04 -11.26 -6.51
CA GLU A 213 -8.92 -10.60 -7.19
C GLU A 213 -7.65 -10.63 -6.32
N TYR A 214 -7.79 -10.38 -5.02
CA TYR A 214 -6.66 -10.39 -4.10
C TYR A 214 -6.01 -11.75 -3.95
N ALA A 215 -6.78 -12.84 -3.97
CA ALA A 215 -6.25 -14.20 -3.98
C ALA A 215 -5.38 -14.45 -5.21
N HIS A 216 -5.84 -13.99 -6.38
CA HIS A 216 -5.09 -14.09 -7.63
C HIS A 216 -3.80 -13.24 -7.59
N TYR A 217 -3.92 -11.98 -7.16
CA TYR A 217 -2.77 -11.09 -6.98
C TYR A 217 -1.70 -11.66 -6.05
N ARG A 218 -2.12 -12.23 -4.91
CA ARG A 218 -1.20 -12.82 -3.92
C ARG A 218 -0.64 -14.19 -4.36
N GLY A 219 -1.19 -14.83 -5.38
CA GLY A 219 -0.84 -16.20 -5.75
C GLY A 219 -1.07 -17.19 -4.61
N ARG A 220 -2.02 -16.92 -3.70
CA ARG A 220 -2.31 -17.72 -2.50
C ARG A 220 -3.80 -17.97 -2.38
N ARG A 221 -4.15 -19.19 -1.99
CA ARG A 221 -5.53 -19.54 -1.69
C ARG A 221 -5.98 -18.86 -0.39
N ILE A 222 -7.09 -18.12 -0.47
CA ILE A 222 -7.80 -17.58 0.69
C ILE A 222 -8.79 -18.63 1.16
N VAL A 223 -8.71 -18.99 2.43
CA VAL A 223 -9.57 -20.01 3.06
C VAL A 223 -10.74 -19.42 3.82
N ALA A 224 -10.59 -18.17 4.30
CA ALA A 224 -11.65 -17.42 4.95
C ALA A 224 -11.34 -15.92 4.92
N PHE A 225 -12.38 -15.10 5.00
CA PHE A 225 -12.27 -13.67 5.27
C PHE A 225 -13.44 -13.18 6.12
N SER A 226 -13.27 -12.05 6.77
CA SER A 226 -14.35 -11.41 7.52
C SER A 226 -14.08 -9.93 7.76
N GLU A 227 -15.10 -9.11 7.59
CA GLU A 227 -15.09 -7.73 8.07
C GLU A 227 -15.34 -7.69 9.57
N ARG A 228 -14.60 -6.83 10.28
CA ARG A 228 -14.64 -6.72 11.74
C ARG A 228 -14.56 -5.27 12.18
N GLU A 229 -15.18 -4.96 13.29
CA GLU A 229 -15.08 -3.65 13.94
C GLU A 229 -13.82 -3.53 14.79
N SER A 230 -13.25 -4.66 15.23
CA SER A 230 -12.04 -4.72 16.04
C SER A 230 -11.12 -5.83 15.56
N TYR A 231 -9.81 -5.60 15.63
CA TYR A 231 -8.78 -6.64 15.43
C TYR A 231 -8.73 -7.63 16.61
N GLU A 232 -9.30 -7.27 17.75
CA GLU A 232 -9.34 -8.13 18.93
C GLU A 232 -10.38 -9.23 18.77
N ARG A 233 -10.05 -10.43 19.20
CA ARG A 233 -11.01 -11.51 19.30
C ARG A 233 -11.90 -11.26 20.52
N ARG A 234 -13.18 -10.93 20.32
CA ARG A 234 -14.16 -10.96 21.42
C ARG A 234 -14.17 -12.38 22.00
N LEU A 235 -13.73 -12.53 23.24
CA LEU A 235 -14.00 -13.75 23.99
C LEU A 235 -15.53 -13.79 24.13
N ARG A 236 -16.18 -14.82 23.57
CA ARG A 236 -17.58 -15.08 23.86
C ARG A 236 -17.64 -15.31 25.37
N THR A 237 -18.18 -14.37 26.12
CA THR A 237 -18.60 -14.60 27.50
C THR A 237 -19.63 -15.74 27.40
N ARG A 238 -19.25 -16.92 27.85
CA ARG A 238 -20.18 -18.04 28.02
C ARG A 238 -21.20 -17.53 29.02
N ALA A 239 -22.44 -17.27 28.57
CA ALA A 239 -23.51 -16.98 29.49
C ALA A 239 -23.56 -18.15 30.48
N VAL A 240 -23.27 -17.86 31.74
CA VAL A 240 -23.50 -18.81 32.81
C VAL A 240 -25.00 -18.99 32.84
N ALA A 241 -25.46 -20.18 32.40
CA ALA A 241 -26.86 -20.55 32.56
C ALA A 241 -27.15 -20.50 34.06
N GLU A 242 -28.05 -19.59 34.44
CA GLU A 242 -28.58 -19.51 35.77
C GLU A 242 -29.24 -20.85 36.08
N PRO A 243 -28.93 -21.53 37.22
CA PRO A 243 -29.58 -22.78 37.54
C PRO A 243 -31.05 -22.48 37.79
N ALA A 244 -31.93 -23.18 37.04
CA ALA A 244 -33.36 -23.12 37.27
C ALA A 244 -33.66 -23.61 38.71
N SER A 245 -34.26 -22.71 39.47
CA SER A 245 -34.79 -22.95 40.83
C SER A 245 -36.13 -23.67 40.76
#